data_5beedbf3467662f98a9b94d7b36b7a59
#
_entry.id   5beedbf3467662f98a9b94d7b36b7a59
#
_cell.length_a   1.000
_cell.length_b   1.000
_cell.length_c   1.000
_cell.angle_alpha   90.00
_cell.angle_beta   90.00
_cell.angle_gamma   90.00
#
_symmetry.space_group_name_H-M   'P 1'
#
loop_
_entity.id
_entity.type
_entity.pdbx_description
1 polymer ?
#
loop_
_entity_poly.entity_id
_entity_poly.type
_entity_poly.pdbx_seq_one_letter_code
_entity_poly.pdbx_strand_id
1 'polypeptide(L)'
;MFLNWRDFEGANPEKFFKTTLWQGEHVMIGLNCLEPNQTQPVHVHAGADKFYFVLSGVGKFSVGEEERTVESGTVVLAPAGVPHGVTNTGTERLSLLIGIAPGIK
;
A
#
# COMPACT_ATOMS: atom_id res chain seq x y z
N MET A 1 5.62 -1.14 21.54
CA MET A 1 4.43 -1.13 20.66
C MET A 1 4.22 0.22 19.97
N PHE A 2 5.29 0.96 19.79
CA PHE A 2 5.24 2.24 19.11
C PHE A 2 6.22 2.22 17.95
N LEU A 3 5.73 2.44 16.73
CA LEU A 3 6.54 2.35 15.52
C LEU A 3 6.42 3.64 14.74
N ASN A 4 7.55 4.14 14.23
CA ASN A 4 7.55 5.25 13.30
C ASN A 4 7.81 4.66 11.92
N TRP A 5 6.90 4.89 10.98
CA TRP A 5 7.01 4.30 9.64
C TRP A 5 8.29 4.73 8.92
N ARG A 6 8.83 5.91 9.24
CA ARG A 6 10.07 6.39 8.62
C ARG A 6 11.28 5.52 8.94
N ASP A 7 11.21 4.79 10.05
CA ASP A 7 12.30 3.86 10.42
C ASP A 7 12.30 2.60 9.55
N PHE A 8 11.24 2.39 8.77
CA PHE A 8 11.05 1.18 7.96
C PHE A 8 11.11 1.46 6.46
N GLU A 9 11.22 2.73 6.06
CA GLU A 9 11.29 3.09 4.64
C GLU A 9 12.47 2.41 3.95
N GLY A 10 12.28 2.15 2.68
CA GLY A 10 13.32 1.59 1.85
C GLY A 10 12.99 1.78 0.37
N ALA A 11 13.92 1.37 -0.47
CA ALA A 11 13.76 1.41 -1.90
C ALA A 11 14.35 0.15 -2.52
N ASN A 12 13.74 -0.29 -3.61
CA ASN A 12 14.28 -1.36 -4.44
C ASN A 12 14.22 -0.86 -5.88
N PRO A 13 15.36 -0.82 -6.59
CA PRO A 13 15.37 -0.25 -7.94
C PRO A 13 14.63 -1.10 -8.97
N GLU A 14 14.38 -2.38 -8.68
CA GLU A 14 13.75 -3.29 -9.63
C GLU A 14 12.25 -3.45 -9.46
N LYS A 15 11.74 -3.19 -8.26
CA LYS A 15 10.31 -3.29 -7.95
C LYS A 15 10.01 -2.49 -6.70
N PHE A 16 8.73 -2.28 -6.41
CA PHE A 16 8.40 -1.57 -5.18
C PHE A 16 8.92 -2.31 -3.96
N PHE A 17 9.32 -1.54 -2.95
CA PHE A 17 9.81 -2.06 -1.68
C PHE A 17 8.63 -2.34 -0.76
N LYS A 18 8.64 -3.47 -0.09
CA LYS A 18 7.64 -3.75 0.94
C LYS A 18 8.28 -4.37 2.17
N THR A 19 7.75 -4.03 3.32
CA THR A 19 8.18 -4.61 4.58
C THR A 19 6.99 -4.73 5.52
N THR A 20 7.06 -5.69 6.44
CA THR A 20 6.04 -5.86 7.47
C THR A 20 6.48 -5.11 8.71
N LEU A 21 5.62 -4.21 9.21
CA LEU A 21 5.87 -3.52 10.47
C LEU A 21 5.47 -4.41 11.64
N TRP A 22 4.34 -5.07 11.52
CA TRP A 22 3.82 -5.92 12.58
C TRP A 22 2.84 -6.95 12.02
N GLN A 23 2.93 -8.16 12.54
CA GLN A 23 1.99 -9.23 12.19
C GLN A 23 1.32 -9.68 13.48
N GLY A 24 0.06 -9.30 13.64
CA GLY A 24 -0.76 -9.70 14.77
C GLY A 24 -1.62 -10.91 14.45
N GLU A 25 -2.43 -11.31 15.43
CA GLU A 25 -3.36 -12.43 15.28
C GLU A 25 -4.49 -12.09 14.29
N HIS A 26 -4.93 -10.84 14.29
CA HIS A 26 -6.10 -10.41 13.51
C HIS A 26 -5.82 -9.39 12.44
N VAL A 27 -4.65 -8.78 12.44
CA VAL A 27 -4.29 -7.73 11.48
C VAL A 27 -2.81 -7.77 11.16
N MET A 28 -2.48 -7.48 9.91
CA MET A 28 -1.10 -7.25 9.48
C MET A 28 -0.95 -5.78 9.12
N ILE A 29 0.12 -5.15 9.59
CA ILE A 29 0.48 -3.78 9.25
C ILE A 29 1.77 -3.81 8.44
N GLY A 30 1.75 -3.21 7.28
CA GLY A 30 2.89 -3.17 6.37
C GLY A 30 3.18 -1.78 5.85
N LEU A 31 4.30 -1.66 5.17
CA LEU A 31 4.71 -0.44 4.48
C LEU A 31 5.14 -0.80 3.07
N ASN A 32 4.60 -0.10 2.09
CA ASN A 32 5.03 -0.20 0.70
C ASN A 32 5.62 1.14 0.29
N CYS A 33 6.78 1.10 -0.35
CA CYS A 33 7.43 2.29 -0.89
C CYS A 33 7.65 2.08 -2.39
N LEU A 34 7.08 2.97 -3.19
CA LEU A 34 7.22 2.94 -4.65
C LEU A 34 8.03 4.15 -5.09
N GLU A 35 9.12 3.90 -5.81
CA GLU A 35 9.86 4.97 -6.46
C GLU A 35 9.08 5.43 -7.70
N PRO A 36 9.39 6.60 -8.28
CA PRO A 36 8.65 7.07 -9.46
C PRO A 36 8.55 6.01 -10.55
N ASN A 37 7.36 5.85 -11.10
CA ASN A 37 7.01 4.89 -12.14
C ASN A 37 6.91 3.43 -11.71
N GLN A 38 7.19 3.11 -10.47
CA GLN A 38 6.99 1.75 -9.97
C GLN A 38 5.50 1.48 -9.78
N THR A 39 5.12 0.22 -9.98
CA THR A 39 3.74 -0.22 -9.93
C THR A 39 3.62 -1.44 -9.03
N GLN A 40 2.61 -1.44 -8.18
CA GLN A 40 2.10 -2.67 -7.58
C GLN A 40 1.00 -3.16 -8.51
N PRO A 41 1.21 -4.28 -9.22
CA PRO A 41 0.23 -4.78 -10.19
C PRO A 41 -1.12 -5.07 -9.57
N VAL A 42 -2.16 -4.99 -10.38
CA VAL A 42 -3.51 -5.33 -9.94
C VAL A 42 -3.54 -6.77 -9.43
N HIS A 43 -4.08 -6.94 -8.25
CA HIS A 43 -4.21 -8.25 -7.61
C HIS A 43 -5.46 -8.29 -6.73
N VAL A 44 -5.81 -9.48 -6.27
CA VAL A 44 -7.01 -9.72 -5.48
C VAL A 44 -6.63 -10.48 -4.21
N HIS A 45 -7.17 -10.03 -3.08
CA HIS A 45 -7.08 -10.77 -1.83
C HIS A 45 -8.45 -11.39 -1.53
N ALA A 46 -8.53 -12.71 -1.57
CA ALA A 46 -9.73 -13.42 -1.16
C ALA A 46 -9.75 -13.56 0.36
N GLY A 47 -10.86 -13.19 0.99
CA GLY A 47 -11.05 -13.41 2.43
C GLY A 47 -10.36 -12.41 3.35
N ALA A 48 -9.79 -11.35 2.83
CA ALA A 48 -9.18 -10.30 3.63
C ALA A 48 -9.48 -8.94 3.02
N ASP A 49 -9.80 -7.99 3.89
CA ASP A 49 -9.91 -6.59 3.49
C ASP A 49 -8.55 -5.92 3.64
N LYS A 50 -8.29 -4.96 2.77
CA LYS A 50 -7.05 -4.21 2.77
C LYS A 50 -7.34 -2.73 2.69
N PHE A 51 -6.51 -1.91 3.35
CA PHE A 51 -6.51 -0.48 3.11
C PHE A 51 -5.09 0.00 2.87
N TYR A 52 -5.00 1.13 2.17
CA TYR A 52 -3.78 1.91 2.06
C TYR A 52 -4.01 3.26 2.70
N PHE A 53 -3.05 3.76 3.44
CA PHE A 53 -3.03 5.16 3.84
C PHE A 53 -1.82 5.81 3.19
N VAL A 54 -2.05 6.83 2.38
CA VAL A 54 -0.97 7.53 1.69
C VAL A 54 -0.26 8.42 2.68
N LEU A 55 0.96 8.05 3.05
CA LEU A 55 1.78 8.76 4.02
C LEU A 55 2.51 9.93 3.37
N SER A 56 3.05 9.73 2.17
CA SER A 56 3.71 10.77 1.39
C SER A 56 3.71 10.39 -0.08
N GLY A 57 3.77 11.39 -0.94
CA GLY A 57 3.81 11.20 -2.37
C GLY A 57 2.43 11.22 -3.02
N VAL A 58 2.40 10.83 -4.30
CA VAL A 58 1.20 10.82 -5.14
C VAL A 58 1.11 9.46 -5.82
N GLY A 59 -0.07 8.87 -5.81
CA GLY A 59 -0.28 7.57 -6.43
C GLY A 59 -1.59 7.50 -7.20
N LYS A 60 -1.56 6.75 -8.31
CA LYS A 60 -2.75 6.44 -9.08
C LYS A 60 -3.21 5.05 -8.70
N PHE A 61 -4.35 4.98 -8.02
CA PHE A 61 -4.92 3.71 -7.54
C PHE A 61 -6.05 3.27 -8.45
N SER A 62 -6.16 1.95 -8.60
CA SER A 62 -7.36 1.33 -9.16
C SER A 62 -7.95 0.40 -8.10
N VAL A 63 -9.26 0.48 -7.90
CA VAL A 63 -10.03 -0.40 -7.01
C VAL A 63 -11.32 -0.77 -7.75
N GLY A 64 -11.42 -2.03 -8.17
CA GLY A 64 -12.49 -2.43 -9.07
C GLY A 64 -12.41 -1.63 -10.36
N GLU A 65 -13.50 -0.95 -10.69
CA GLU A 65 -13.57 -0.09 -11.88
C GLU A 65 -13.24 1.37 -11.60
N GLU A 66 -13.06 1.73 -10.33
CA GLU A 66 -12.65 3.08 -9.96
C GLU A 66 -11.16 3.27 -10.17
N GLU A 67 -10.80 4.45 -10.67
CA GLU A 67 -9.40 4.84 -10.80
C GLU A 67 -9.27 6.29 -10.39
N ARG A 68 -8.28 6.58 -9.53
CA ARG A 68 -8.11 7.95 -9.03
C ARG A 68 -6.65 8.19 -8.64
N THR A 69 -6.16 9.38 -8.95
CA THR A 69 -4.87 9.86 -8.44
C THR A 69 -5.11 10.57 -7.12
N VAL A 70 -4.38 10.15 -6.09
CA VAL A 70 -4.54 10.67 -4.74
C VAL A 70 -3.20 11.02 -4.13
N GLU A 71 -3.23 11.86 -3.09
CA GLU A 71 -2.03 12.35 -2.40
C GLU A 71 -2.08 12.02 -0.91
N SER A 72 -1.05 12.44 -0.18
CA SER A 72 -0.92 12.14 1.25
C SER A 72 -2.17 12.53 2.02
N GLY A 73 -2.52 11.70 3.00
CA GLY A 73 -3.73 11.85 3.80
C GLY A 73 -4.94 11.09 3.29
N THR A 74 -4.83 10.44 2.11
CA THR A 74 -5.94 9.68 1.53
C THR A 74 -5.92 8.24 2.03
N VAL A 75 -7.08 7.72 2.40
CA VAL A 75 -7.29 6.30 2.69
C VAL A 75 -7.92 5.66 1.45
N VAL A 76 -7.31 4.58 0.97
CA VAL A 76 -7.85 3.81 -0.16
C VAL A 76 -8.27 2.44 0.35
N LEU A 77 -9.53 2.10 0.14
CA LEU A 77 -10.09 0.83 0.62
C LEU A 77 -10.11 -0.19 -0.51
N ALA A 78 -9.59 -1.37 -0.24
CA ALA A 78 -9.56 -2.48 -1.17
C ALA A 78 -10.25 -3.69 -0.50
N PRO A 79 -11.59 -3.76 -0.59
CA PRO A 79 -12.34 -4.85 0.04
C PRO A 79 -11.96 -6.22 -0.52
N ALA A 80 -12.18 -7.27 0.27
CA ALA A 80 -11.94 -8.64 -0.14
C ALA A 80 -12.60 -8.93 -1.49
N GLY A 81 -11.87 -9.59 -2.37
CA GLY A 81 -12.36 -9.98 -3.69
C GLY A 81 -12.40 -8.87 -4.74
N VAL A 82 -12.02 -7.64 -4.38
CA VAL A 82 -12.01 -6.52 -5.33
C VAL A 82 -10.59 -6.31 -5.85
N PRO A 83 -10.36 -6.39 -7.17
CA PRO A 83 -9.03 -6.18 -7.74
C PRO A 83 -8.53 -4.75 -7.47
N HIS A 84 -7.26 -4.61 -7.14
CA HIS A 84 -6.68 -3.31 -6.83
C HIS A 84 -5.19 -3.27 -7.15
N GLY A 85 -4.71 -2.08 -7.47
CA GLY A 85 -3.30 -1.83 -7.74
C GLY A 85 -2.99 -0.35 -7.62
N VAL A 86 -1.70 -0.02 -7.69
CA VAL A 86 -1.25 1.37 -7.58
C VAL A 86 0.03 1.60 -8.38
N THR A 87 0.14 2.78 -8.97
CA THR A 87 1.35 3.25 -9.65
C THR A 87 1.78 4.57 -9.06
N ASN A 88 3.07 4.74 -8.81
CA ASN A 88 3.61 6.03 -8.44
C ASN A 88 3.73 6.90 -9.68
N THR A 89 2.85 7.89 -9.79
CA THR A 89 2.81 8.83 -10.91
C THR A 89 3.45 10.18 -10.56
N GLY A 90 4.00 10.30 -9.36
CA GLY A 90 4.68 11.51 -8.92
C GLY A 90 6.17 11.48 -9.22
N THR A 91 6.86 12.48 -8.70
CA THR A 91 8.31 12.65 -8.91
C THR A 91 9.12 12.26 -7.67
N GLU A 92 8.46 11.91 -6.59
CA GLU A 92 9.08 11.52 -5.33
C GLU A 92 8.54 10.16 -4.90
N ARG A 93 9.17 9.55 -3.90
CA ARG A 93 8.74 8.26 -3.35
C ARG A 93 7.29 8.34 -2.86
N LEU A 94 6.52 7.33 -3.18
CA LEU A 94 5.18 7.11 -2.66
C LEU A 94 5.28 6.12 -1.51
N SER A 95 4.93 6.55 -0.30
CA SER A 95 4.97 5.71 0.89
C SER A 95 3.56 5.44 1.37
N LEU A 96 3.24 4.15 1.52
CA LEU A 96 1.89 3.67 1.83
C LEU A 96 1.91 2.81 3.08
N LEU A 97 1.09 3.19 4.06
CA LEU A 97 0.80 2.31 5.19
C LEU A 97 -0.26 1.32 4.74
N ILE A 98 -0.02 0.05 5.00
CA ILE A 98 -0.90 -1.03 4.59
C ILE A 98 -1.51 -1.69 5.82
N GLY A 99 -2.81 -1.93 5.79
CA GLY A 99 -3.47 -2.76 6.77
C GLY A 99 -4.24 -3.87 6.07
N ILE A 100 -4.11 -5.11 6.57
CA ILE A 100 -4.82 -6.27 6.02
C ILE A 100 -5.44 -7.03 7.19
N ALA A 101 -6.74 -7.28 7.12
CA ALA A 101 -7.47 -8.00 8.15
C ALA A 101 -8.49 -8.97 7.51
N PRO A 102 -8.54 -10.25 7.96
CA PRO A 102 -7.57 -10.86 8.85
C PRO A 102 -6.18 -10.86 8.21
N GLY A 103 -5.16 -10.90 9.05
CA GLY A 103 -3.79 -10.85 8.57
C GLY A 103 -3.43 -12.02 7.66
N ILE A 104 -2.53 -11.79 6.73
CA ILE A 104 -2.02 -12.83 5.85
C ILE A 104 -1.04 -13.69 6.65
N LYS A 105 -1.22 -14.99 6.57
CA LYS A 105 -0.34 -15.96 7.23
C LYS A 105 0.61 -16.59 6.24
#